data_75c01481de0445ce3e20a0594c4eac8d
#
_entry.id   75c01481de0445ce3e20a0594c4eac8d
#
_cell.length_a   1.000
_cell.length_b   1.000
_cell.length_c   1.000
_cell.angle_alpha   90.00
_cell.angle_beta   90.00
_cell.angle_gamma   90.00
#
_symmetry.space_group_name_H-M   'P 1'
#
loop_
_entity.id
_entity.type
_entity.pdbx_description
1 polymer ?
#
loop_
_entity_poly.entity_id
_entity_poly.type
_entity_poly.pdbx_seq_one_letter_code
_entity_poly.pdbx_strand_id
1 'polypeptide(L)'
;MPEKQKRPRARLTGRLSTINEYAAGVDVGSTFHVVAVRGDQDDEPVRTFRSFSGDLHQMADWLTNIGIKTVAMESTGVYWLPVFEILEDRGFEVLLVNARDVKNVPGRKTDVNDAQWLQQLHQHGLLRGSFHPRADIAQLRTYLRLRERMVEYAAAHVQHMQKALMQMNVQLHHVVSDITGATGLRIVRAIVAGTHAPEQLATYRDVRCGATEETIREALTGNYRAEHVFGLKQALELWDFHQAKVAECDIEIEAVLKSLNQTQAKPERPIPAVRHAKARNEPKFDVRSALYTLLGADLSQIHGFGPYTVLRLVAECGNDMKKWPTAKHFTSWLTLAPGNKISGGRVLSSKTRRSSNRAAALLRIAAVNIGKTQTALGAFYRRLSARAGKAKAVTATARKLAVLFYRALRFGLEYADPGAGYYEERYKRRAIENLQRRARGLGFTLVEIPESGGVS
;
A
#
# COMPACT_ATOMS: atom_id res chain seq x y z
N MET A 1 -29.00 29.13 40.83
CA MET A 1 -28.16 28.24 40.03
C MET A 1 -27.96 26.97 40.82
N PRO A 2 -28.37 25.77 40.39
CA PRO A 2 -28.17 24.55 41.12
C PRO A 2 -26.73 24.05 40.94
N GLU A 3 -26.04 23.75 42.04
CA GLU A 3 -24.72 23.16 42.10
C GLU A 3 -24.70 21.80 41.38
N LYS A 4 -23.79 21.65 40.40
CA LYS A 4 -23.50 20.36 39.75
C LYS A 4 -22.77 19.46 40.74
N GLN A 5 -23.46 18.52 41.36
CA GLN A 5 -22.83 17.43 42.08
C GLN A 5 -21.83 16.69 41.18
N LYS A 6 -20.56 16.78 41.53
CA LYS A 6 -19.49 15.96 40.90
C LYS A 6 -19.74 14.51 41.29
N ARG A 7 -20.14 13.67 40.35
CA ARG A 7 -20.16 12.21 40.54
C ARG A 7 -18.75 11.74 40.92
N PRO A 8 -18.61 10.93 42.00
CA PRO A 8 -17.32 10.40 42.41
C PRO A 8 -16.75 9.55 41.26
N ARG A 9 -15.50 9.80 40.87
CA ARG A 9 -14.76 8.89 40.00
C ARG A 9 -14.62 7.56 40.73
N ALA A 10 -15.29 6.53 40.23
CA ALA A 10 -15.06 5.16 40.70
C ALA A 10 -13.56 4.87 40.52
N ARG A 11 -12.84 4.65 41.64
CA ARG A 11 -11.50 4.08 41.62
C ARG A 11 -11.66 2.65 41.07
N LEU A 12 -11.13 2.37 39.90
CA LEU A 12 -10.95 1.01 39.39
C LEU A 12 -9.91 0.31 40.29
N THR A 13 -10.37 -0.33 41.37
CA THR A 13 -9.57 -1.15 42.29
C THR A 13 -9.58 -2.63 41.85
N GLY A 14 -9.94 -2.94 40.61
CA GLY A 14 -9.89 -4.28 40.04
C GLY A 14 -8.52 -4.60 39.45
N ARG A 15 -7.90 -5.71 39.86
CA ARG A 15 -6.79 -6.32 39.10
C ARG A 15 -7.26 -6.52 37.65
N LEU A 16 -6.40 -6.18 36.67
CA LEU A 16 -6.67 -6.45 35.27
C LEU A 16 -6.93 -7.96 35.10
N SER A 17 -7.99 -8.33 34.42
CA SER A 17 -8.28 -9.74 34.15
C SER A 17 -7.20 -10.32 33.22
N THR A 18 -6.75 -11.54 33.48
CA THR A 18 -5.89 -12.31 32.61
C THR A 18 -6.74 -12.82 31.46
N ILE A 19 -6.33 -12.47 30.22
CA ILE A 19 -6.96 -12.91 28.98
C ILE A 19 -6.14 -14.04 28.35
N ASN A 20 -4.82 -13.89 28.29
CA ASN A 20 -3.89 -14.88 27.79
C ASN A 20 -3.07 -15.45 28.97
N GLU A 21 -3.48 -16.57 29.46
CA GLU A 21 -2.85 -17.18 30.65
C GLU A 21 -1.46 -17.74 30.34
N TYR A 22 -1.30 -18.36 29.18
CA TYR A 22 -0.05 -18.98 28.70
C TYR A 22 0.63 -18.10 27.67
N ALA A 23 1.04 -16.90 28.08
CA ALA A 23 1.58 -15.85 27.22
C ALA A 23 3.05 -15.59 27.50
N ALA A 24 3.85 -15.52 26.44
CA ALA A 24 5.22 -15.03 26.47
C ALA A 24 5.38 -13.67 25.76
N GLY A 25 6.45 -12.95 26.12
CA GLY A 25 6.90 -11.74 25.44
C GLY A 25 8.33 -11.89 24.97
N VAL A 26 8.61 -11.48 23.72
CA VAL A 26 9.94 -11.54 23.11
C VAL A 26 10.38 -10.14 22.71
N ASP A 27 11.47 -9.69 23.32
CA ASP A 27 12.22 -8.52 22.86
C ASP A 27 13.27 -8.97 21.84
N VAL A 28 13.11 -8.48 20.61
CA VAL A 28 13.87 -8.95 19.44
C VAL A 28 15.06 -8.03 19.18
N GLY A 29 16.27 -8.57 19.41
CA GLY A 29 17.54 -7.93 19.06
C GLY A 29 18.18 -8.49 17.78
N SER A 30 19.30 -7.92 17.38
CA SER A 30 20.05 -8.37 16.20
C SER A 30 20.94 -9.58 16.47
N THR A 31 21.44 -9.73 17.68
CA THR A 31 22.41 -10.77 18.09
C THR A 31 21.85 -11.74 19.13
N PHE A 32 20.87 -11.30 19.89
CA PHE A 32 20.16 -12.09 20.89
C PHE A 32 18.74 -11.61 21.07
N HIS A 33 17.92 -12.47 21.60
CA HIS A 33 16.52 -12.22 21.94
C HIS A 33 16.30 -12.46 23.42
N VAL A 34 15.58 -11.58 24.10
CA VAL A 34 15.17 -11.78 25.50
C VAL A 34 13.72 -12.24 25.52
N VAL A 35 13.45 -13.33 26.19
CA VAL A 35 12.12 -13.94 26.26
C VAL A 35 11.68 -13.98 27.71
N ALA A 36 10.46 -13.53 27.96
CA ALA A 36 9.87 -13.52 29.29
C ALA A 36 8.55 -14.28 29.30
N VAL A 37 8.34 -15.05 30.35
CA VAL A 37 7.09 -15.73 30.70
C VAL A 37 6.62 -15.24 32.08
N ARG A 38 5.46 -15.67 32.51
CA ARG A 38 4.96 -15.34 33.86
C ARG A 38 5.82 -16.02 34.93
N GLY A 39 6.12 -15.32 36.02
CA GLY A 39 7.07 -15.74 37.05
C GLY A 39 6.70 -17.01 37.81
N ASP A 40 5.47 -17.51 37.68
CA ASP A 40 5.00 -18.76 38.28
C ASP A 40 4.99 -19.95 37.31
N GLN A 41 5.45 -19.74 36.05
CA GLN A 41 5.49 -20.78 35.02
C GLN A 41 6.87 -21.44 34.89
N ASP A 42 7.91 -20.78 35.33
CA ASP A 42 9.29 -21.30 35.27
C ASP A 42 10.15 -20.68 36.38
N ASP A 43 11.10 -21.42 36.94
CA ASP A 43 12.01 -20.92 37.99
C ASP A 43 12.93 -19.82 37.45
N GLU A 44 13.23 -19.83 36.15
CA GLU A 44 13.95 -18.79 35.41
C GLU A 44 13.05 -18.16 34.33
N PRO A 45 12.11 -17.27 34.74
CA PRO A 45 11.05 -16.78 33.83
C PRO A 45 11.51 -15.80 32.76
N VAL A 46 12.77 -15.39 32.78
CA VAL A 46 13.40 -14.53 31.76
C VAL A 46 14.69 -15.19 31.26
N ARG A 47 14.73 -15.54 29.98
CA ARG A 47 15.89 -16.17 29.35
C ARG A 47 16.36 -15.38 28.13
N THR A 48 17.66 -15.49 27.85
CA THR A 48 18.28 -14.87 26.68
C THR A 48 18.77 -15.97 25.74
N PHE A 49 18.41 -15.85 24.47
CA PHE A 49 18.80 -16.76 23.40
C PHE A 49 19.55 -15.99 22.32
N ARG A 50 20.62 -16.58 21.77
CA ARG A 50 21.33 -15.98 20.63
C ARG A 50 20.47 -16.10 19.36
N SER A 51 20.78 -15.28 18.35
CA SER A 51 20.03 -15.26 17.08
C SER A 51 20.41 -16.42 16.12
N PHE A 52 21.14 -17.45 16.57
CA PHE A 52 21.42 -18.62 15.76
C PHE A 52 20.21 -19.58 15.73
N SER A 53 20.00 -20.24 14.59
CA SER A 53 18.83 -21.12 14.41
C SER A 53 18.70 -22.18 15.50
N GLY A 54 19.81 -22.80 15.95
CA GLY A 54 19.81 -23.77 17.04
C GLY A 54 19.30 -23.18 18.36
N ASP A 55 19.69 -21.95 18.70
CA ASP A 55 19.23 -21.25 19.92
C ASP A 55 17.74 -20.86 19.79
N LEU A 56 17.28 -20.48 18.58
CA LEU A 56 15.86 -20.19 18.33
C LEU A 56 14.99 -21.46 18.47
N HIS A 57 15.47 -22.60 18.02
CA HIS A 57 14.76 -23.87 18.26
C HIS A 57 14.75 -24.25 19.75
N GLN A 58 15.86 -24.08 20.50
CA GLN A 58 15.90 -24.27 21.94
C GLN A 58 14.90 -23.34 22.67
N MET A 59 14.79 -22.10 22.25
CA MET A 59 13.79 -21.17 22.75
C MET A 59 12.37 -21.70 22.52
N ALA A 60 12.06 -22.17 21.31
CA ALA A 60 10.77 -22.73 20.98
C ALA A 60 10.48 -24.02 21.77
N ASP A 61 11.49 -24.89 21.96
CA ASP A 61 11.38 -26.11 22.78
C ASP A 61 11.09 -25.76 24.25
N TRP A 62 11.81 -24.79 24.81
CA TRP A 62 11.56 -24.31 26.18
C TRP A 62 10.13 -23.79 26.34
N LEU A 63 9.66 -22.91 25.44
CA LEU A 63 8.29 -22.37 25.48
C LEU A 63 7.23 -23.48 25.36
N THR A 64 7.48 -24.50 24.54
CA THR A 64 6.62 -25.67 24.39
C THR A 64 6.55 -26.47 25.68
N ASN A 65 7.69 -26.75 26.31
CA ASN A 65 7.79 -27.57 27.52
C ASN A 65 7.08 -26.95 28.71
N ILE A 66 7.06 -25.63 28.84
CA ILE A 66 6.34 -24.90 29.89
C ILE A 66 4.90 -24.56 29.49
N GLY A 67 4.41 -25.05 28.37
CA GLY A 67 3.01 -24.97 27.96
C GLY A 67 2.55 -23.61 27.43
N ILE A 68 3.48 -22.74 26.98
CA ILE A 68 3.10 -21.46 26.33
C ILE A 68 2.31 -21.73 25.04
N LYS A 69 1.32 -20.93 24.78
CA LYS A 69 0.45 -21.03 23.59
C LYS A 69 0.53 -19.81 22.68
N THR A 70 0.76 -18.65 23.27
CA THR A 70 0.76 -17.39 22.50
C THR A 70 1.95 -16.52 22.89
N VAL A 71 2.56 -15.89 21.87
CA VAL A 71 3.81 -15.12 22.02
C VAL A 71 3.62 -13.73 21.41
N ALA A 72 3.86 -12.68 22.19
CA ALA A 72 3.95 -11.32 21.66
C ALA A 72 5.40 -10.96 21.38
N MET A 73 5.68 -10.43 20.19
CA MET A 73 7.02 -9.96 19.82
C MET A 73 6.98 -8.61 19.12
N GLU A 74 8.05 -7.82 19.31
CA GLU A 74 8.19 -6.54 18.62
C GLU A 74 8.75 -6.71 17.21
N SER A 75 8.14 -6.03 16.21
CA SER A 75 8.57 -6.04 14.80
C SER A 75 9.75 -5.08 14.56
N THR A 76 10.91 -5.34 15.17
CA THR A 76 12.11 -4.52 15.01
C THR A 76 12.92 -4.96 13.80
N GLY A 77 13.09 -4.08 12.82
CA GLY A 77 13.89 -4.34 11.61
C GLY A 77 13.40 -5.57 10.83
N VAL A 78 14.32 -6.49 10.55
CA VAL A 78 14.07 -7.80 9.91
C VAL A 78 14.30 -8.97 10.86
N TYR A 79 14.82 -8.70 12.05
CA TYR A 79 15.32 -9.72 12.99
C TYR A 79 14.20 -10.57 13.59
N TRP A 80 12.97 -10.07 13.59
CA TRP A 80 11.81 -10.80 14.10
C TRP A 80 11.37 -11.95 13.19
N LEU A 81 11.72 -11.90 11.88
CA LEU A 81 11.20 -12.85 10.89
C LEU A 81 11.60 -14.30 11.17
N PRO A 82 12.88 -14.66 11.40
CA PRO A 82 13.26 -16.03 11.72
C PRO A 82 12.61 -16.55 13.01
N VAL A 83 12.48 -15.70 14.02
CA VAL A 83 11.81 -16.04 15.28
C VAL A 83 10.33 -16.31 15.05
N PHE A 84 9.66 -15.45 14.26
CA PHE A 84 8.27 -15.58 13.92
C PHE A 84 7.98 -16.90 13.18
N GLU A 85 8.77 -17.20 12.15
CA GLU A 85 8.61 -18.41 11.33
C GLU A 85 8.78 -19.68 12.19
N ILE A 86 9.82 -19.78 13.00
CA ILE A 86 10.06 -20.94 13.88
C ILE A 86 8.92 -21.11 14.89
N LEU A 87 8.42 -20.04 15.48
CA LEU A 87 7.31 -20.11 16.42
C LEU A 87 5.99 -20.49 15.75
N GLU A 88 5.71 -19.92 14.56
CA GLU A 88 4.50 -20.25 13.78
C GLU A 88 4.50 -21.72 13.35
N ASP A 89 5.64 -22.23 12.87
CA ASP A 89 5.83 -23.64 12.48
C ASP A 89 5.66 -24.62 13.65
N ARG A 90 5.96 -24.18 14.89
CA ARG A 90 5.72 -24.95 16.12
C ARG A 90 4.29 -24.81 16.65
N GLY A 91 3.41 -24.07 15.98
CA GLY A 91 1.99 -23.91 16.30
C GLY A 91 1.68 -22.87 17.37
N PHE A 92 2.63 -21.98 17.71
CA PHE A 92 2.34 -20.85 18.60
C PHE A 92 1.46 -19.81 17.89
N GLU A 93 0.53 -19.20 18.62
CA GLU A 93 -0.15 -18.01 18.16
C GLU A 93 0.76 -16.79 18.38
N VAL A 94 1.36 -16.26 17.30
CA VAL A 94 2.32 -15.16 17.39
C VAL A 94 1.65 -13.82 17.13
N LEU A 95 1.68 -12.94 18.13
CA LEU A 95 1.20 -11.56 18.05
C LEU A 95 2.36 -10.61 17.77
N LEU A 96 2.53 -10.24 16.51
CA LEU A 96 3.52 -9.25 16.11
C LEU A 96 3.03 -7.85 16.47
N VAL A 97 3.80 -7.06 17.22
CA VAL A 97 3.41 -5.72 17.67
C VAL A 97 4.36 -4.65 17.18
N ASN A 98 3.84 -3.43 17.01
CA ASN A 98 4.67 -2.28 16.64
C ASN A 98 5.20 -1.58 17.89
N ALA A 99 6.49 -1.26 17.92
CA ALA A 99 7.15 -0.53 19.00
C ALA A 99 6.41 0.72 19.48
N ARG A 100 5.77 1.45 18.57
CA ARG A 100 4.98 2.64 18.92
C ARG A 100 3.73 2.31 19.72
N ASP A 101 3.09 1.19 19.43
CA ASP A 101 1.86 0.79 20.13
C ASP A 101 2.17 0.30 21.53
N VAL A 102 3.30 -0.35 21.74
CA VAL A 102 3.82 -0.76 23.05
C VAL A 102 4.19 0.46 23.91
N LYS A 103 4.91 1.42 23.34
CA LYS A 103 5.32 2.66 24.06
C LYS A 103 4.16 3.58 24.43
N ASN A 104 3.03 3.47 23.76
CA ASN A 104 1.85 4.31 24.01
C ASN A 104 0.88 3.74 25.03
N VAL A 105 1.13 2.55 25.59
CA VAL A 105 0.31 2.01 26.68
C VAL A 105 0.65 2.75 27.98
N PRO A 106 -0.34 3.39 28.65
CA PRO A 106 -0.10 4.07 29.91
C PRO A 106 0.32 3.05 30.98
N GLY A 107 1.47 3.26 31.58
CA GLY A 107 2.03 2.43 32.64
C GLY A 107 3.46 2.84 32.94
N ARG A 108 3.92 2.55 34.15
CA ARG A 108 5.29 2.88 34.53
C ARG A 108 6.21 1.76 34.08
N LYS A 109 7.13 2.07 33.17
CA LYS A 109 8.25 1.19 32.78
C LYS A 109 9.33 1.35 33.88
N THR A 110 9.21 0.61 34.98
CA THR A 110 10.20 0.61 36.06
C THR A 110 10.81 -0.78 36.13
N ASP A 111 12.14 -0.89 36.07
CA ASP A 111 12.98 -2.08 36.32
C ASP A 111 12.58 -3.40 35.63
N VAL A 112 11.54 -3.39 34.81
CA VAL A 112 11.05 -4.51 33.99
C VAL A 112 11.69 -4.39 32.62
N ASN A 113 12.37 -5.44 32.16
CA ASN A 113 12.89 -5.48 30.81
C ASN A 113 11.77 -5.44 29.75
N ASP A 114 12.11 -5.10 28.53
CA ASP A 114 11.13 -4.92 27.46
C ASP A 114 10.34 -6.21 27.15
N ALA A 115 10.94 -7.38 27.33
CA ALA A 115 10.28 -8.67 27.15
C ALA A 115 9.22 -8.94 28.24
N GLN A 116 9.53 -8.65 29.51
CA GLN A 116 8.57 -8.79 30.60
C GLN A 116 7.38 -7.83 30.45
N TRP A 117 7.65 -6.60 30.00
CA TRP A 117 6.59 -5.64 29.71
C TRP A 117 5.67 -6.10 28.58
N LEU A 118 6.24 -6.65 27.49
CA LEU A 118 5.47 -7.25 26.40
C LEU A 118 4.63 -8.42 26.89
N GLN A 119 5.21 -9.32 27.70
CA GLN A 119 4.51 -10.46 28.30
C GLN A 119 3.30 -9.98 29.13
N GLN A 120 3.49 -9.01 30.03
CA GLN A 120 2.41 -8.48 30.88
C GLN A 120 1.29 -7.83 30.07
N LEU A 121 1.64 -7.00 29.07
CA LEU A 121 0.66 -6.38 28.18
C LEU A 121 -0.11 -7.43 27.38
N HIS A 122 0.58 -8.47 26.91
CA HIS A 122 -0.04 -9.57 26.16
C HIS A 122 -0.96 -10.39 27.04
N GLN A 123 -0.54 -10.74 28.25
CA GLN A 123 -1.34 -11.46 29.23
C GLN A 123 -2.70 -10.78 29.50
N HIS A 124 -2.72 -9.46 29.53
CA HIS A 124 -3.94 -8.68 29.79
C HIS A 124 -4.68 -8.25 28.51
N GLY A 125 -4.26 -8.71 27.33
CA GLY A 125 -4.91 -8.37 26.04
C GLY A 125 -4.83 -6.88 25.67
N LEU A 126 -3.82 -6.16 26.17
CA LEU A 126 -3.65 -4.72 25.95
C LEU A 126 -2.87 -4.41 24.65
N LEU A 127 -2.30 -5.41 24.01
CA LEU A 127 -1.56 -5.26 22.77
C LEU A 127 -2.48 -5.31 21.56
N ARG A 128 -2.10 -4.54 20.53
CA ARG A 128 -2.75 -4.57 19.23
C ARG A 128 -1.79 -5.20 18.22
N GLY A 129 -2.18 -6.34 17.65
CA GLY A 129 -1.39 -7.04 16.64
C GLY A 129 -1.21 -6.23 15.36
N SER A 130 -0.01 -6.29 14.82
CA SER A 130 0.31 -5.86 13.46
C SER A 130 -0.16 -6.93 12.48
N PHE A 131 -0.59 -6.50 11.29
CA PHE A 131 -1.00 -7.44 10.27
C PHE A 131 0.23 -8.10 9.62
N HIS A 132 0.28 -9.43 9.73
CA HIS A 132 1.15 -10.28 8.91
C HIS A 132 0.26 -11.17 8.02
N PRO A 133 0.50 -11.26 6.70
CA PRO A 133 -0.25 -12.16 5.84
C PRO A 133 0.22 -13.60 6.04
N ARG A 134 -0.55 -14.55 5.50
CA ARG A 134 -0.12 -15.95 5.42
C ARG A 134 1.19 -16.07 4.62
N ALA A 135 1.93 -17.16 4.83
CA ALA A 135 3.24 -17.41 4.24
C ALA A 135 3.27 -17.24 2.71
N ASP A 136 2.26 -17.78 2.00
CA ASP A 136 2.11 -17.67 0.55
C ASP A 136 1.97 -16.21 0.05
N ILE A 137 1.19 -15.40 0.76
CA ILE A 137 1.05 -13.97 0.46
C ILE A 137 2.29 -13.19 0.93
N ALA A 138 2.97 -13.61 1.98
CA ALA A 138 4.23 -13.02 2.42
C ALA A 138 5.32 -13.23 1.36
N GLN A 139 5.40 -14.42 0.76
CA GLN A 139 6.29 -14.73 -0.36
C GLN A 139 5.99 -13.84 -1.58
N LEU A 140 4.71 -13.76 -1.99
CA LEU A 140 4.28 -12.87 -3.07
C LEU A 140 4.66 -11.41 -2.80
N ARG A 141 4.46 -10.94 -1.57
CA ARG A 141 4.84 -9.59 -1.13
C ARG A 141 6.35 -9.35 -1.24
N THR A 142 7.16 -10.34 -0.86
CA THR A 142 8.62 -10.25 -0.92
C THR A 142 9.09 -10.07 -2.36
N TYR A 143 8.63 -10.90 -3.28
CA TYR A 143 9.00 -10.79 -4.70
C TYR A 143 8.51 -9.50 -5.35
N LEU A 144 7.28 -9.06 -5.04
CA LEU A 144 6.76 -7.79 -5.55
C LEU A 144 7.55 -6.58 -5.04
N ARG A 145 7.94 -6.57 -3.78
CA ARG A 145 8.76 -5.48 -3.22
C ARG A 145 10.17 -5.47 -3.81
N LEU A 146 10.76 -6.64 -4.06
CA LEU A 146 12.03 -6.75 -4.76
C LEU A 146 11.91 -6.22 -6.18
N ARG A 147 10.87 -6.65 -6.92
CA ARG A 147 10.56 -6.15 -8.25
C ARG A 147 10.42 -4.63 -8.30
N GLU A 148 9.67 -4.05 -7.37
CA GLU A 148 9.51 -2.58 -7.28
C GLU A 148 10.86 -1.88 -7.11
N ARG A 149 11.74 -2.42 -6.27
CA ARG A 149 13.09 -1.88 -6.07
C ARG A 149 13.94 -1.96 -7.33
N MET A 150 13.85 -3.06 -8.11
CA MET A 150 14.55 -3.17 -9.40
C MET A 150 14.03 -2.14 -10.41
N VAL A 151 12.72 -1.88 -10.44
CA VAL A 151 12.12 -0.82 -11.26
C VAL A 151 12.59 0.58 -10.83
N GLU A 152 12.71 0.83 -9.53
CA GLU A 152 13.23 2.10 -8.99
C GLU A 152 14.71 2.31 -9.38
N TYR A 153 15.54 1.27 -9.29
CA TYR A 153 16.94 1.34 -9.72
C TYR A 153 17.04 1.58 -11.24
N ALA A 154 16.26 0.87 -12.05
CA ALA A 154 16.21 1.10 -13.50
C ALA A 154 15.83 2.56 -13.83
N ALA A 155 14.89 3.16 -13.08
CA ALA A 155 14.49 4.56 -13.29
C ALA A 155 15.62 5.55 -13.02
N ALA A 156 16.50 5.28 -12.05
CA ALA A 156 17.69 6.11 -11.80
C ALA A 156 18.64 6.09 -13.02
N HIS A 157 18.83 4.93 -13.62
CA HIS A 157 19.69 4.80 -14.81
C HIS A 157 19.10 5.49 -16.04
N VAL A 158 17.78 5.58 -16.18
CA VAL A 158 17.14 6.41 -17.21
C VAL A 158 17.55 7.89 -17.07
N GLN A 159 17.56 8.40 -15.84
CA GLN A 159 18.00 9.78 -15.58
C GLN A 159 19.50 9.96 -15.88
N HIS A 160 20.34 8.97 -15.59
CA HIS A 160 21.76 8.99 -15.94
C HIS A 160 21.96 8.99 -17.45
N MET A 161 21.22 8.17 -18.21
CA MET A 161 21.24 8.19 -19.68
C MET A 161 20.83 9.58 -20.22
N GLN A 162 19.74 10.16 -19.71
CA GLN A 162 19.33 11.52 -20.09
C GLN A 162 20.43 12.56 -19.81
N LYS A 163 21.06 12.48 -18.64
CA LYS A 163 22.15 13.38 -18.27
C LYS A 163 23.33 13.28 -19.26
N ALA A 164 23.75 12.07 -19.60
CA ALA A 164 24.83 11.83 -20.54
C ALA A 164 24.49 12.39 -21.94
N LEU A 165 23.27 12.16 -22.44
CA LEU A 165 22.78 12.73 -23.69
C LEU A 165 22.79 14.27 -23.65
N MET A 166 22.32 14.88 -22.57
CA MET A 166 22.34 16.35 -22.42
C MET A 166 23.78 16.91 -22.39
N GLN A 167 24.74 16.20 -21.77
CA GLN A 167 26.15 16.62 -21.76
C GLN A 167 26.79 16.59 -23.15
N MET A 168 26.27 15.76 -24.06
CA MET A 168 26.63 15.72 -25.46
C MET A 168 25.84 16.72 -26.32
N ASN A 169 24.97 17.53 -25.73
CA ASN A 169 23.96 18.36 -26.43
C ASN A 169 23.04 17.53 -27.34
N VAL A 170 22.81 16.28 -27.04
CA VAL A 170 21.88 15.40 -27.78
C VAL A 170 20.51 15.51 -27.13
N GLN A 171 19.56 16.15 -27.82
CA GLN A 171 18.25 16.54 -27.29
C GLN A 171 17.16 15.47 -27.55
N LEU A 172 17.53 14.19 -27.51
CA LEU A 172 16.66 13.06 -27.83
C LEU A 172 15.34 13.09 -27.00
N HIS A 173 15.37 13.50 -25.74
CA HIS A 173 14.22 13.57 -24.86
C HIS A 173 13.18 14.64 -25.24
N HIS A 174 13.49 15.55 -26.16
CA HIS A 174 12.54 16.52 -26.69
C HIS A 174 11.76 15.96 -27.89
N VAL A 175 12.29 14.99 -28.57
CA VAL A 175 11.72 14.45 -29.83
C VAL A 175 11.11 13.05 -29.67
N VAL A 176 11.41 12.37 -28.57
CA VAL A 176 10.75 11.10 -28.20
C VAL A 176 10.01 11.25 -26.87
N SER A 177 8.84 10.64 -26.76
CA SER A 177 8.08 10.64 -25.48
C SER A 177 8.81 9.90 -24.36
N ASP A 178 9.75 9.04 -24.70
CA ASP A 178 10.46 8.16 -23.77
C ASP A 178 11.75 7.63 -24.41
N ILE A 179 12.90 7.97 -23.81
CA ILE A 179 14.21 7.50 -24.28
C ILE A 179 14.41 5.99 -24.17
N THR A 180 13.63 5.32 -23.33
CA THR A 180 13.61 3.84 -23.21
C THR A 180 12.49 3.20 -24.03
N GLY A 181 11.78 3.96 -24.86
CA GLY A 181 10.85 3.47 -25.86
C GLY A 181 11.56 2.93 -27.13
N ALA A 182 10.79 2.44 -28.09
CA ALA A 182 11.34 1.76 -29.28
C ALA A 182 12.36 2.63 -30.04
N THR A 183 12.00 3.87 -30.41
CA THR A 183 12.91 4.82 -31.06
C THR A 183 14.10 5.17 -30.18
N GLY A 184 13.83 5.58 -28.93
CA GLY A 184 14.87 6.05 -28.02
C GLY A 184 15.93 4.99 -27.74
N LEU A 185 15.55 3.75 -27.41
CA LEU A 185 16.51 2.67 -27.12
C LEU A 185 17.33 2.28 -28.36
N ARG A 186 16.74 2.24 -29.57
CA ARG A 186 17.50 1.95 -30.78
C ARG A 186 18.59 2.99 -31.00
N ILE A 187 18.26 4.28 -30.85
CA ILE A 187 19.20 5.39 -30.99
C ILE A 187 20.28 5.32 -29.87
N VAL A 188 19.90 5.18 -28.61
CA VAL A 188 20.85 5.10 -27.50
C VAL A 188 21.82 3.93 -27.69
N ARG A 189 21.32 2.75 -28.08
CA ARG A 189 22.17 1.58 -28.38
C ARG A 189 23.12 1.82 -29.56
N ALA A 190 22.65 2.47 -30.61
CA ALA A 190 23.46 2.81 -31.76
C ALA A 190 24.59 3.81 -31.41
N ILE A 191 24.29 4.84 -30.59
CA ILE A 191 25.30 5.77 -30.08
C ILE A 191 26.37 5.02 -29.26
N VAL A 192 25.98 4.14 -28.37
CA VAL A 192 26.89 3.33 -27.55
C VAL A 192 27.73 2.38 -28.43
N ALA A 193 27.17 1.91 -29.53
CA ALA A 193 27.86 1.06 -30.54
C ALA A 193 28.81 1.84 -31.45
N GLY A 194 28.90 3.19 -31.34
CA GLY A 194 29.79 4.03 -32.08
C GLY A 194 29.18 4.72 -33.30
N THR A 195 27.86 4.63 -33.49
CA THR A 195 27.16 5.39 -34.54
C THR A 195 26.87 6.80 -34.05
N HIS A 196 27.48 7.82 -34.64
CA HIS A 196 27.33 9.21 -34.22
C HIS A 196 26.81 10.12 -35.35
N ALA A 197 26.62 9.59 -36.57
CA ALA A 197 26.04 10.33 -37.68
C ALA A 197 24.54 10.57 -37.45
N PRO A 198 24.08 11.84 -37.32
CA PRO A 198 22.67 12.14 -37.04
C PRO A 198 21.71 11.61 -38.10
N GLU A 199 22.11 11.59 -39.36
CA GLU A 199 21.36 11.06 -40.49
C GLU A 199 21.06 9.57 -40.30
N GLN A 200 22.07 8.79 -39.93
CA GLN A 200 21.93 7.37 -39.68
C GLN A 200 21.12 7.10 -38.40
N LEU A 201 21.34 7.85 -37.32
CA LEU A 201 20.60 7.70 -36.08
C LEU A 201 19.11 8.01 -36.25
N ALA A 202 18.74 8.98 -37.10
CA ALA A 202 17.37 9.35 -37.36
C ALA A 202 16.56 8.23 -38.05
N THR A 203 17.21 7.36 -38.84
CA THR A 203 16.54 6.21 -39.50
C THR A 203 16.01 5.18 -38.50
N TYR A 204 16.46 5.16 -37.24
CA TYR A 204 15.93 4.28 -36.19
C TYR A 204 14.56 4.72 -35.68
N ARG A 205 13.96 5.75 -36.27
CA ARG A 205 12.61 6.22 -35.95
C ARG A 205 11.57 5.11 -36.10
N ASP A 206 10.74 4.88 -35.09
CA ASP A 206 9.55 4.02 -35.20
C ASP A 206 8.40 4.79 -35.87
N VAL A 207 7.58 4.10 -36.66
CA VAL A 207 6.44 4.72 -37.37
C VAL A 207 5.46 5.46 -36.44
N ARG A 208 5.37 5.03 -35.17
CA ARG A 208 4.52 5.65 -34.13
C ARG A 208 5.16 6.88 -33.49
N CYS A 209 6.40 7.22 -33.83
CA CYS A 209 7.05 8.42 -33.30
C CYS A 209 6.44 9.67 -33.91
N GLY A 210 5.96 10.60 -33.09
CA GLY A 210 5.31 11.83 -33.55
C GLY A 210 6.27 12.84 -34.20
N ALA A 211 7.55 12.84 -33.84
CA ALA A 211 8.57 13.70 -34.45
C ALA A 211 8.96 13.19 -35.87
N THR A 212 9.27 14.10 -36.76
CA THR A 212 9.78 13.77 -38.09
C THR A 212 11.24 13.30 -38.02
N GLU A 213 11.72 12.61 -39.05
CA GLU A 213 13.11 12.16 -39.13
C GLU A 213 14.07 13.36 -39.14
N GLU A 214 13.69 14.45 -39.83
CA GLU A 214 14.43 15.71 -39.86
C GLU A 214 14.59 16.31 -38.47
N THR A 215 13.50 16.43 -37.71
CA THR A 215 13.52 16.94 -36.32
C THR A 215 14.38 16.05 -35.39
N ILE A 216 14.33 14.73 -35.62
CA ILE A 216 15.16 13.78 -34.84
C ILE A 216 16.63 13.97 -35.21
N ARG A 217 16.96 14.13 -36.51
CA ARG A 217 18.31 14.39 -36.98
C ARG A 217 18.90 15.66 -36.34
N GLU A 218 18.14 16.76 -36.33
CA GLU A 218 18.55 18.01 -35.65
C GLU A 218 18.81 17.80 -34.17
N ALA A 219 17.92 17.10 -33.44
CA ALA A 219 18.07 16.82 -32.04
C ALA A 219 19.27 15.92 -31.71
N LEU A 220 19.74 15.15 -32.67
CA LEU A 220 20.89 14.26 -32.55
C LEU A 220 22.21 14.88 -32.99
N THR A 221 22.20 16.11 -33.51
CA THR A 221 23.42 16.86 -33.83
C THR A 221 24.04 17.34 -32.51
N GLY A 222 25.12 16.71 -32.08
CA GLY A 222 25.75 16.98 -30.81
C GLY A 222 27.25 16.65 -30.79
N ASN A 223 27.84 16.72 -29.58
CA ASN A 223 29.25 16.45 -29.34
C ASN A 223 29.41 15.09 -28.62
N TYR A 224 29.78 14.06 -29.33
CA TYR A 224 29.90 12.69 -28.85
C TYR A 224 31.27 12.42 -28.20
N ARG A 225 31.61 13.18 -27.12
CA ARG A 225 32.84 12.96 -26.36
C ARG A 225 32.89 11.57 -25.74
N ALA A 226 34.03 10.94 -25.77
CA ALA A 226 34.25 9.58 -25.33
C ALA A 226 33.82 9.32 -23.88
N GLU A 227 34.08 10.28 -22.95
CA GLU A 227 33.70 10.22 -21.55
C GLU A 227 32.18 10.25 -21.35
N HIS A 228 31.43 10.96 -22.17
CA HIS A 228 29.97 11.03 -22.08
C HIS A 228 29.32 9.80 -22.72
N VAL A 229 29.84 9.31 -23.84
CA VAL A 229 29.42 8.04 -24.46
C VAL A 229 29.69 6.87 -23.51
N PHE A 230 30.86 6.87 -22.83
CA PHE A 230 31.15 5.88 -21.79
C PHE A 230 30.13 5.92 -20.64
N GLY A 231 29.81 7.12 -20.13
CA GLY A 231 28.77 7.29 -19.11
C GLY A 231 27.38 6.81 -19.56
N LEU A 232 27.02 7.08 -20.81
CA LEU A 232 25.78 6.58 -21.43
C LEU A 232 25.77 5.05 -21.49
N LYS A 233 26.88 4.42 -21.89
CA LYS A 233 27.06 2.98 -21.95
C LYS A 233 26.86 2.34 -20.58
N GLN A 234 27.54 2.85 -19.55
CA GLN A 234 27.39 2.35 -18.18
C GLN A 234 25.93 2.43 -17.69
N ALA A 235 25.26 3.54 -17.93
CA ALA A 235 23.86 3.71 -17.54
C ALA A 235 22.92 2.77 -18.30
N LEU A 236 23.16 2.54 -19.61
CA LEU A 236 22.39 1.62 -20.43
C LEU A 236 22.55 0.17 -19.96
N GLU A 237 23.77 -0.30 -19.73
CA GLU A 237 24.06 -1.66 -19.28
C GLU A 237 23.44 -1.95 -17.91
N LEU A 238 23.50 -1.00 -16.97
CA LEU A 238 22.84 -1.12 -15.66
C LEU A 238 21.32 -1.09 -15.79
N TRP A 239 20.77 -0.31 -16.70
CA TRP A 239 19.33 -0.33 -16.99
C TRP A 239 18.91 -1.70 -17.53
N ASP A 240 19.63 -2.25 -18.52
CA ASP A 240 19.38 -3.58 -19.08
C ASP A 240 19.46 -4.66 -18.00
N PHE A 241 20.48 -4.61 -17.12
CA PHE A 241 20.62 -5.51 -15.99
C PHE A 241 19.39 -5.49 -15.08
N HIS A 242 18.92 -4.30 -14.70
CA HIS A 242 17.74 -4.21 -13.83
C HIS A 242 16.47 -4.66 -14.55
N GLN A 243 16.33 -4.44 -15.85
CA GLN A 243 15.20 -4.98 -16.63
C GLN A 243 15.18 -6.51 -16.66
N ALA A 244 16.36 -7.15 -16.77
CA ALA A 244 16.47 -8.60 -16.64
C ALA A 244 16.04 -9.08 -15.25
N LYS A 245 16.47 -8.41 -14.18
CA LYS A 245 16.05 -8.72 -12.80
C LYS A 245 14.56 -8.52 -12.55
N VAL A 246 13.95 -7.52 -13.17
CA VAL A 246 12.48 -7.35 -13.16
C VAL A 246 11.79 -8.55 -13.81
N ALA A 247 12.32 -9.04 -14.93
CA ALA A 247 11.75 -10.21 -15.61
C ALA A 247 11.88 -11.50 -14.80
N GLU A 248 13.02 -11.71 -14.11
CA GLU A 248 13.19 -12.81 -13.16
C GLU A 248 12.14 -12.75 -12.02
N CYS A 249 11.93 -11.57 -11.43
CA CYS A 249 10.89 -11.39 -10.42
C CYS A 249 9.48 -11.67 -10.97
N ASP A 250 9.20 -11.34 -12.24
CA ASP A 250 7.91 -11.63 -12.87
C ASP A 250 7.65 -13.13 -12.95
N ILE A 251 8.67 -13.95 -13.22
CA ILE A 251 8.59 -15.42 -13.26
C ILE A 251 8.21 -15.97 -11.86
N GLU A 252 8.90 -15.52 -10.82
CA GLU A 252 8.63 -15.97 -9.46
C GLU A 252 7.24 -15.53 -8.97
N ILE A 253 6.81 -14.31 -9.29
CA ILE A 253 5.48 -13.81 -8.96
C ILE A 253 4.40 -14.65 -9.67
N GLU A 254 4.60 -14.97 -10.95
CA GLU A 254 3.68 -15.83 -11.71
C GLU A 254 3.59 -17.22 -11.13
N ALA A 255 4.72 -17.82 -10.73
CA ALA A 255 4.79 -19.14 -10.10
C ALA A 255 3.99 -19.19 -8.80
N VAL A 256 4.15 -18.19 -7.91
CA VAL A 256 3.38 -18.09 -6.66
C VAL A 256 1.89 -17.94 -6.95
N LEU A 257 1.49 -17.10 -7.91
CA LEU A 257 0.08 -16.95 -8.27
C LEU A 257 -0.51 -18.24 -8.85
N LYS A 258 0.23 -18.99 -9.66
CA LYS A 258 -0.19 -20.30 -10.16
C LYS A 258 -0.40 -21.31 -9.02
N SER A 259 0.51 -21.36 -8.06
CA SER A 259 0.38 -22.21 -6.86
C SER A 259 -0.86 -21.84 -6.03
N LEU A 260 -1.06 -20.55 -5.78
CA LEU A 260 -2.25 -20.04 -5.06
C LEU A 260 -3.56 -20.41 -5.78
N ASN A 261 -3.56 -20.42 -7.11
CA ASN A 261 -4.73 -20.71 -7.92
C ASN A 261 -5.07 -22.20 -8.00
N GLN A 262 -4.12 -23.11 -7.72
CA GLN A 262 -4.37 -24.56 -7.74
C GLN A 262 -5.41 -24.99 -6.69
N THR A 263 -5.52 -24.28 -5.60
CA THR A 263 -6.45 -24.55 -4.50
C THR A 263 -7.78 -23.80 -4.62
N GLN A 264 -7.94 -22.96 -5.65
CA GLN A 264 -9.14 -22.15 -5.85
C GLN A 264 -10.10 -22.80 -6.87
N ALA A 265 -11.38 -22.72 -6.59
CA ALA A 265 -12.41 -23.05 -7.59
C ALA A 265 -12.33 -22.06 -8.76
N LYS A 266 -12.44 -22.55 -10.00
CA LYS A 266 -12.51 -21.67 -11.16
C LYS A 266 -13.74 -20.77 -11.05
N PRO A 267 -13.62 -19.47 -11.36
CA PRO A 267 -14.77 -18.58 -11.39
C PRO A 267 -15.84 -19.10 -12.37
N GLU A 268 -17.09 -19.12 -11.95
CA GLU A 268 -18.21 -19.58 -12.79
C GLU A 268 -18.50 -18.63 -13.96
N ARG A 269 -18.18 -17.35 -13.78
CA ARG A 269 -18.45 -16.31 -14.79
C ARG A 269 -17.21 -16.01 -15.61
N PRO A 270 -17.38 -15.68 -16.90
CA PRO A 270 -16.27 -15.22 -17.73
C PRO A 270 -15.71 -13.89 -17.19
N ILE A 271 -14.41 -13.68 -17.42
CA ILE A 271 -13.77 -12.42 -17.02
C ILE A 271 -14.40 -11.26 -17.82
N PRO A 272 -14.79 -10.14 -17.20
CA PRO A 272 -15.39 -8.99 -17.89
C PRO A 272 -14.46 -8.38 -18.97
N ALA A 273 -14.99 -7.53 -19.84
CA ALA A 273 -14.19 -6.84 -20.85
C ALA A 273 -13.08 -6.00 -20.22
N VAL A 274 -11.95 -5.87 -20.91
CA VAL A 274 -10.79 -5.06 -20.47
C VAL A 274 -11.13 -3.58 -20.54
N ARG A 275 -10.92 -2.85 -19.45
CA ARG A 275 -11.15 -1.38 -19.38
C ARG A 275 -9.88 -0.55 -19.54
N HIS A 276 -8.73 -1.12 -19.35
CA HIS A 276 -7.47 -0.37 -19.27
C HIS A 276 -6.44 -0.92 -20.25
N ALA A 277 -5.70 -0.02 -20.90
CA ALA A 277 -4.48 -0.40 -21.58
C ALA A 277 -3.44 -0.88 -20.55
N LYS A 278 -2.57 -1.82 -20.97
CA LYS A 278 -1.48 -2.33 -20.14
C LYS A 278 -0.56 -1.17 -19.71
N ALA A 279 -0.32 -1.06 -18.40
CA ALA A 279 0.58 -0.03 -17.88
C ALA A 279 2.05 -0.43 -18.15
N ARG A 280 2.91 0.56 -18.37
CA ARG A 280 4.31 0.36 -18.78
C ARG A 280 5.12 -0.57 -17.86
N ASN A 281 4.93 -0.47 -16.55
CA ASN A 281 5.66 -1.25 -15.55
C ASN A 281 4.86 -2.47 -15.04
N GLU A 282 3.80 -2.87 -15.74
CA GLU A 282 3.08 -4.10 -15.40
C GLU A 282 3.93 -5.33 -15.70
N PRO A 283 3.78 -6.40 -14.89
CA PRO A 283 4.38 -7.69 -15.19
C PRO A 283 4.03 -8.18 -16.60
N LYS A 284 4.93 -8.93 -17.21
CA LYS A 284 4.76 -9.37 -18.61
C LYS A 284 3.74 -10.49 -18.80
N PHE A 285 3.38 -11.21 -17.73
CA PHE A 285 2.34 -12.26 -17.76
C PHE A 285 0.93 -11.69 -17.55
N ASP A 286 -0.10 -12.52 -17.69
CA ASP A 286 -1.51 -12.13 -17.50
C ASP A 286 -1.88 -12.09 -16.01
N VAL A 287 -1.54 -10.97 -15.37
CA VAL A 287 -1.85 -10.68 -13.96
C VAL A 287 -3.35 -10.66 -13.71
N ARG A 288 -4.15 -10.17 -14.67
CA ARG A 288 -5.58 -9.98 -14.50
C ARG A 288 -6.33 -11.31 -14.37
N SER A 289 -6.08 -12.23 -15.30
CA SER A 289 -6.69 -13.55 -15.26
C SER A 289 -6.25 -14.36 -14.03
N ALA A 290 -4.97 -14.26 -13.65
CA ALA A 290 -4.46 -14.90 -12.44
C ALA A 290 -5.16 -14.38 -11.17
N LEU A 291 -5.34 -13.07 -11.05
CA LEU A 291 -6.05 -12.45 -9.93
C LEU A 291 -7.55 -12.76 -9.95
N TYR A 292 -8.16 -12.81 -11.13
CA TYR A 292 -9.57 -13.17 -11.23
C TYR A 292 -9.85 -14.58 -10.70
N THR A 293 -8.98 -15.53 -11.03
CA THR A 293 -9.04 -16.90 -10.47
C THR A 293 -8.84 -16.90 -8.96
N LEU A 294 -7.85 -16.15 -8.44
CA LEU A 294 -7.54 -16.08 -7.02
C LEU A 294 -8.65 -15.45 -6.17
N LEU A 295 -9.31 -14.44 -6.70
CA LEU A 295 -10.21 -13.57 -5.94
C LEU A 295 -11.70 -13.84 -6.23
N GLY A 296 -12.02 -14.55 -7.31
CA GLY A 296 -13.39 -14.76 -7.79
C GLY A 296 -14.08 -13.48 -8.32
N ALA A 297 -13.37 -12.35 -8.36
CA ALA A 297 -13.89 -11.07 -8.80
C ALA A 297 -12.81 -10.26 -9.54
N ASP A 298 -13.18 -9.53 -10.60
CA ASP A 298 -12.28 -8.64 -11.33
C ASP A 298 -12.25 -7.23 -10.70
N LEU A 299 -11.34 -7.05 -9.77
CA LEU A 299 -11.13 -5.77 -9.08
C LEU A 299 -10.59 -4.65 -9.99
N SER A 300 -10.08 -5.00 -11.20
CA SER A 300 -9.65 -4.02 -12.18
C SER A 300 -10.82 -3.23 -12.79
N GLN A 301 -12.07 -3.69 -12.58
CA GLN A 301 -13.28 -2.95 -12.93
C GLN A 301 -13.51 -1.72 -12.03
N ILE A 302 -12.88 -1.65 -10.87
CA ILE A 302 -12.92 -0.46 -10.02
C ILE A 302 -12.04 0.62 -10.65
N HIS A 303 -12.62 1.75 -11.02
CA HIS A 303 -11.86 2.86 -11.58
C HIS A 303 -10.70 3.27 -10.66
N GLY A 304 -9.53 3.46 -11.26
CA GLY A 304 -8.27 3.73 -10.55
C GLY A 304 -7.47 2.48 -10.16
N PHE A 305 -8.02 1.28 -10.38
CA PHE A 305 -7.32 0.01 -10.17
C PHE A 305 -6.97 -0.62 -11.51
N GLY A 306 -5.67 -0.67 -11.85
CA GLY A 306 -5.18 -1.57 -12.89
C GLY A 306 -4.83 -2.95 -12.29
N PRO A 307 -4.65 -3.99 -13.11
CA PRO A 307 -4.31 -5.33 -12.61
C PRO A 307 -3.08 -5.35 -11.69
N TYR A 308 -2.05 -4.61 -12.04
CA TYR A 308 -0.85 -4.49 -11.22
C TYR A 308 -1.09 -3.77 -9.88
N THR A 309 -1.97 -2.76 -9.85
CA THR A 309 -2.35 -2.11 -8.59
C THR A 309 -3.10 -3.07 -7.67
N VAL A 310 -4.00 -3.89 -8.25
CA VAL A 310 -4.72 -4.94 -7.49
C VAL A 310 -3.74 -5.97 -6.94
N LEU A 311 -2.80 -6.46 -7.75
CA LEU A 311 -1.76 -7.40 -7.32
C LEU A 311 -0.97 -6.86 -6.11
N ARG A 312 -0.53 -5.63 -6.19
CA ARG A 312 0.19 -4.96 -5.09
C ARG A 312 -0.67 -4.81 -3.84
N LEU A 313 -1.95 -4.46 -3.98
CA LEU A 313 -2.89 -4.37 -2.86
C LEU A 313 -3.11 -5.73 -2.20
N VAL A 314 -3.29 -6.80 -2.99
CA VAL A 314 -3.44 -8.16 -2.48
C VAL A 314 -2.18 -8.61 -1.73
N ALA A 315 -0.99 -8.34 -2.26
CA ALA A 315 0.26 -8.66 -1.58
C ALA A 315 0.41 -7.92 -0.23
N GLU A 316 -0.06 -6.67 -0.13
CA GLU A 316 0.05 -5.89 1.10
C GLU A 316 -1.08 -6.18 2.11
N CYS A 317 -2.30 -6.49 1.64
CA CYS A 317 -3.47 -6.68 2.48
C CYS A 317 -3.89 -8.15 2.66
N GLY A 318 -3.37 -9.06 1.83
CA GLY A 318 -3.93 -10.41 1.69
C GLY A 318 -5.22 -10.41 0.87
N ASN A 319 -5.72 -11.61 0.61
CA ASN A 319 -6.99 -11.87 -0.07
C ASN A 319 -8.14 -12.17 0.92
N ASP A 320 -7.85 -12.43 2.19
CA ASP A 320 -8.86 -12.66 3.23
C ASP A 320 -9.14 -11.39 4.05
N MET A 321 -10.31 -10.82 3.84
CA MET A 321 -10.77 -9.63 4.58
C MET A 321 -11.42 -9.96 5.94
N LYS A 322 -11.51 -11.24 6.33
CA LYS A 322 -12.11 -11.65 7.61
C LYS A 322 -11.35 -11.13 8.82
N LYS A 323 -10.05 -10.90 8.68
CA LYS A 323 -9.19 -10.28 9.72
C LYS A 323 -9.66 -8.88 10.14
N TRP A 324 -10.44 -8.20 9.31
CA TRP A 324 -11.07 -6.92 9.67
C TRP A 324 -12.59 -7.09 9.75
N PRO A 325 -13.20 -6.99 10.93
CA PRO A 325 -14.64 -7.20 11.11
C PRO A 325 -15.51 -6.30 10.22
N THR A 326 -15.07 -5.08 9.94
CA THR A 326 -15.79 -4.13 9.08
C THR A 326 -14.82 -3.31 8.21
N ALA A 327 -15.35 -2.71 7.14
CA ALA A 327 -14.60 -1.75 6.32
C ALA A 327 -14.06 -0.55 7.12
N LYS A 328 -14.68 -0.21 8.27
CA LYS A 328 -14.17 0.84 9.16
C LYS A 328 -12.87 0.40 9.84
N HIS A 329 -12.77 -0.83 10.30
CA HIS A 329 -11.54 -1.40 10.86
C HIS A 329 -10.43 -1.46 9.82
N PHE A 330 -10.74 -1.94 8.60
CA PHE A 330 -9.79 -1.98 7.48
C PHE A 330 -9.25 -0.58 7.12
N THR A 331 -10.14 0.41 6.95
CA THR A 331 -9.71 1.78 6.63
C THR A 331 -8.98 2.48 7.79
N SER A 332 -9.25 2.08 9.05
CA SER A 332 -8.49 2.54 10.21
C SER A 332 -7.09 1.94 10.26
N TRP A 333 -6.97 0.64 9.96
CA TRP A 333 -5.67 -0.03 9.82
C TRP A 333 -4.83 0.62 8.71
N LEU A 334 -5.42 0.92 7.55
CA LEU A 334 -4.77 1.68 6.46
C LEU A 334 -4.43 3.13 6.84
N THR A 335 -4.83 3.62 8.02
CA THR A 335 -4.67 5.03 8.42
C THR A 335 -5.36 6.04 7.47
N LEU A 336 -6.39 5.59 6.76
CA LEU A 336 -7.22 6.42 5.89
C LEU A 336 -8.48 6.94 6.60
N ALA A 337 -8.79 6.42 7.78
CA ALA A 337 -9.88 6.91 8.61
C ALA A 337 -9.44 8.15 9.42
N PRO A 338 -10.33 9.15 9.62
CA PRO A 338 -10.02 10.29 10.46
C PRO A 338 -9.86 9.86 11.92
N GLY A 339 -8.80 10.35 12.57
CA GLY A 339 -8.58 10.21 14.01
C GLY A 339 -9.24 11.37 14.75
N ASN A 340 -10.55 11.30 14.95
CA ASN A 340 -11.30 12.40 15.57
C ASN A 340 -10.88 12.59 17.02
N LYS A 341 -10.43 13.79 17.37
CA LYS A 341 -10.29 14.26 18.74
C LYS A 341 -11.54 15.07 19.08
N ILE A 342 -12.30 14.62 20.06
CA ILE A 342 -13.57 15.26 20.47
C ILE A 342 -13.44 15.69 21.92
N SER A 343 -13.86 16.93 22.21
CA SER A 343 -13.99 17.45 23.57
C SER A 343 -15.26 18.28 23.67
N GLY A 344 -16.04 18.09 24.70
CA GLY A 344 -17.31 18.78 24.90
C GLY A 344 -18.29 18.65 23.73
N GLY A 345 -18.33 17.48 23.05
CA GLY A 345 -19.15 17.24 21.86
C GLY A 345 -18.65 17.91 20.56
N ARG A 346 -17.55 18.67 20.62
CA ARG A 346 -16.96 19.34 19.42
C ARG A 346 -15.75 18.57 18.90
N VAL A 347 -15.68 18.40 17.57
CA VAL A 347 -14.53 17.80 16.89
C VAL A 347 -13.38 18.82 16.86
N LEU A 348 -12.35 18.62 17.67
CA LEU A 348 -11.15 19.46 17.70
C LEU A 348 -10.22 19.19 16.54
N SER A 349 -10.14 17.95 16.07
CA SER A 349 -9.32 17.54 14.95
C SER A 349 -9.87 16.28 14.31
N SER A 350 -9.79 16.22 12.96
CA SER A 350 -10.12 15.04 12.16
C SER A 350 -8.93 14.58 11.30
N LYS A 351 -7.69 14.93 11.69
CA LYS A 351 -6.49 14.52 10.96
C LYS A 351 -6.34 13.00 10.99
N THR A 352 -5.95 12.42 9.86
CA THR A 352 -5.52 11.02 9.80
C THR A 352 -4.16 10.84 10.44
N ARG A 353 -3.88 9.65 10.98
CA ARG A 353 -2.54 9.33 11.50
C ARG A 353 -1.51 9.30 10.38
N ARG A 354 -0.28 9.72 10.67
CA ARG A 354 0.86 9.50 9.74
C ARG A 354 1.17 8.01 9.68
N SER A 355 1.49 7.51 8.49
CA SER A 355 1.76 6.10 8.27
C SER A 355 2.62 5.89 7.05
N SER A 356 3.50 4.89 7.12
CA SER A 356 4.28 4.32 6.01
C SER A 356 3.57 3.13 5.34
N ASN A 357 2.27 2.93 5.59
CA ASN A 357 1.51 1.82 5.02
C ASN A 357 1.49 1.89 3.48
N ARG A 358 2.09 0.89 2.83
CA ARG A 358 2.24 0.82 1.36
C ARG A 358 0.91 0.71 0.64
N ALA A 359 -0.04 -0.09 1.15
CA ALA A 359 -1.37 -0.19 0.55
C ALA A 359 -2.11 1.16 0.58
N ALA A 360 -1.96 1.93 1.67
CA ALA A 360 -2.53 3.27 1.74
C ALA A 360 -1.88 4.24 0.73
N ALA A 361 -0.57 4.10 0.47
CA ALA A 361 0.13 4.89 -0.55
C ALA A 361 -0.41 4.56 -1.97
N LEU A 362 -0.57 3.27 -2.29
CA LEU A 362 -1.17 2.82 -3.56
C LEU A 362 -2.57 3.39 -3.77
N LEU A 363 -3.41 3.31 -2.74
CA LEU A 363 -4.77 3.85 -2.78
C LEU A 363 -4.80 5.37 -2.94
N ARG A 364 -3.82 6.10 -2.41
CA ARG A 364 -3.69 7.55 -2.63
C ARG A 364 -3.29 7.87 -4.07
N ILE A 365 -2.38 7.09 -4.67
CA ILE A 365 -2.00 7.24 -6.08
C ILE A 365 -3.23 6.98 -6.97
N ALA A 366 -3.96 5.88 -6.72
CA ALA A 366 -5.19 5.57 -7.44
C ALA A 366 -6.24 6.70 -7.30
N ALA A 367 -6.37 7.30 -6.12
CA ALA A 367 -7.28 8.42 -5.87
C ALA A 367 -6.93 9.68 -6.67
N VAL A 368 -5.64 9.98 -6.87
CA VAL A 368 -5.19 11.10 -7.71
C VAL A 368 -5.57 10.86 -9.18
N ASN A 369 -5.35 9.65 -9.67
CA ASN A 369 -5.68 9.29 -11.06
C ASN A 369 -7.19 9.34 -11.32
N ILE A 370 -7.99 8.88 -10.38
CA ILE A 370 -9.46 8.93 -10.47
C ILE A 370 -9.99 10.37 -10.56
N GLY A 371 -9.31 11.32 -9.98
CA GLY A 371 -9.68 12.74 -10.04
C GLY A 371 -9.80 13.30 -11.46
N LYS A 372 -9.12 12.68 -12.43
CA LYS A 372 -9.14 13.03 -13.87
C LYS A 372 -10.28 12.35 -14.66
N THR A 373 -11.05 11.45 -14.03
CA THR A 373 -12.06 10.65 -14.73
C THR A 373 -13.48 11.23 -14.56
N GLN A 374 -14.38 10.89 -15.51
CA GLN A 374 -15.79 11.25 -15.46
C GLN A 374 -16.65 10.24 -14.68
N THR A 375 -16.11 9.73 -13.58
CA THR A 375 -16.75 8.79 -12.67
C THR A 375 -17.37 9.48 -11.47
N ALA A 376 -18.26 8.79 -10.76
CA ALA A 376 -18.82 9.29 -9.49
C ALA A 376 -17.73 9.59 -8.45
N LEU A 377 -16.68 8.77 -8.39
CA LEU A 377 -15.53 9.01 -7.49
C LEU A 377 -14.67 10.18 -7.98
N GLY A 378 -14.53 10.37 -9.30
CA GLY A 378 -13.84 11.53 -9.89
C GLY A 378 -14.56 12.84 -9.55
N ALA A 379 -15.88 12.89 -9.70
CA ALA A 379 -16.69 14.02 -9.31
C ALA A 379 -16.59 14.31 -7.80
N PHE A 380 -16.65 13.27 -6.97
CA PHE A 380 -16.42 13.40 -5.52
C PHE A 380 -15.06 14.02 -5.20
N TYR A 381 -13.99 13.52 -5.86
CA TYR A 381 -12.62 14.03 -5.67
C TYR A 381 -12.53 15.52 -6.04
N ARG A 382 -13.01 15.91 -7.24
CA ARG A 382 -12.94 17.30 -7.73
C ARG A 382 -13.69 18.24 -6.80
N ARG A 383 -14.92 17.90 -6.42
CA ARG A 383 -15.72 18.71 -5.51
C ARG A 383 -15.08 18.86 -4.13
N LEU A 384 -14.55 17.78 -3.56
CA LEU A 384 -13.87 17.84 -2.27
C LEU A 384 -12.55 18.62 -2.36
N SER A 385 -11.83 18.48 -3.47
CA SER A 385 -10.60 19.23 -3.73
C SER A 385 -10.83 20.74 -3.78
N ALA A 386 -11.87 21.19 -4.46
CA ALA A 386 -12.25 22.60 -4.51
C ALA A 386 -12.66 23.15 -3.13
N ARG A 387 -13.42 22.37 -2.32
CA ARG A 387 -13.91 22.81 -1.02
C ARG A 387 -12.88 22.75 0.10
N ALA A 388 -12.06 21.70 0.15
CA ALA A 388 -11.23 21.35 1.32
C ALA A 388 -9.76 21.13 1.02
N GLY A 389 -9.35 21.28 -0.24
CA GLY A 389 -7.99 21.12 -0.73
C GLY A 389 -7.64 19.68 -1.16
N LYS A 390 -6.65 19.56 -2.06
CA LYS A 390 -6.22 18.33 -2.72
C LYS A 390 -5.83 17.21 -1.72
N ALA A 391 -5.07 17.51 -0.67
CA ALA A 391 -4.61 16.51 0.29
C ALA A 391 -5.76 15.78 1.01
N LYS A 392 -6.82 16.52 1.39
CA LYS A 392 -8.02 15.94 2.00
C LYS A 392 -8.84 15.14 0.98
N ALA A 393 -8.95 15.64 -0.25
CA ALA A 393 -9.64 14.94 -1.34
C ALA A 393 -8.97 13.60 -1.67
N VAL A 394 -7.64 13.57 -1.80
CA VAL A 394 -6.85 12.34 -2.01
C VAL A 394 -7.14 11.32 -0.90
N THR A 395 -7.02 11.72 0.36
CA THR A 395 -7.21 10.79 1.49
C THR A 395 -8.65 10.28 1.59
N ALA A 396 -9.64 11.13 1.37
CA ALA A 396 -11.04 10.73 1.43
C ALA A 396 -11.43 9.81 0.25
N THR A 397 -10.92 10.06 -0.95
CA THR A 397 -11.13 9.20 -2.12
C THR A 397 -10.41 7.87 -1.96
N ALA A 398 -9.16 7.87 -1.48
CA ALA A 398 -8.42 6.65 -1.15
C ALA A 398 -9.17 5.78 -0.13
N ARG A 399 -9.81 6.39 0.88
CA ARG A 399 -10.67 5.68 1.82
C ARG A 399 -11.89 5.05 1.14
N LYS A 400 -12.53 5.74 0.18
CA LYS A 400 -13.65 5.16 -0.58
C LYS A 400 -13.19 3.98 -1.42
N LEU A 401 -12.03 4.08 -2.09
CA LEU A 401 -11.42 2.98 -2.83
C LEU A 401 -11.11 1.79 -1.91
N ALA A 402 -10.58 2.02 -0.72
CA ALA A 402 -10.36 0.99 0.28
C ALA A 402 -11.65 0.26 0.70
N VAL A 403 -12.75 1.01 0.84
CA VAL A 403 -14.07 0.42 1.15
C VAL A 403 -14.57 -0.45 0.00
N LEU A 404 -14.39 -0.03 -1.25
CA LEU A 404 -14.76 -0.82 -2.44
C LEU A 404 -13.92 -2.09 -2.51
N PHE A 405 -12.60 -2.00 -2.35
CA PHE A 405 -11.68 -3.14 -2.29
C PHE A 405 -12.11 -4.14 -1.20
N TYR A 406 -12.35 -3.66 0.02
CA TYR A 406 -12.81 -4.49 1.12
C TYR A 406 -14.13 -5.22 0.81
N ARG A 407 -15.12 -4.49 0.26
CA ARG A 407 -16.44 -5.04 -0.04
C ARG A 407 -16.39 -6.08 -1.16
N ALA A 408 -15.60 -5.81 -2.20
CA ALA A 408 -15.42 -6.74 -3.30
C ALA A 408 -14.81 -8.07 -2.81
N LEU A 409 -13.74 -8.02 -1.99
CA LEU A 409 -13.12 -9.24 -1.47
C LEU A 409 -13.94 -9.93 -0.37
N ARG A 410 -14.65 -9.16 0.47
CA ARG A 410 -15.38 -9.73 1.61
C ARG A 410 -16.73 -10.34 1.22
N PHE A 411 -17.40 -9.76 0.22
CA PHE A 411 -18.78 -10.05 -0.11
C PHE A 411 -18.98 -10.36 -1.60
N GLY A 412 -17.91 -10.41 -2.41
CA GLY A 412 -18.00 -10.62 -3.85
C GLY A 412 -18.78 -9.52 -4.58
N LEU A 413 -18.86 -8.29 -4.03
CA LEU A 413 -19.65 -7.23 -4.62
C LEU A 413 -18.97 -6.69 -5.88
N GLU A 414 -19.68 -6.80 -7.00
CA GLU A 414 -19.29 -6.17 -8.26
C GLU A 414 -19.40 -4.64 -8.16
N TYR A 415 -18.44 -3.97 -8.77
CA TYR A 415 -18.45 -2.52 -8.85
C TYR A 415 -19.06 -2.07 -10.18
N ALA A 416 -20.14 -1.27 -10.06
CA ALA A 416 -20.69 -0.49 -11.17
C ALA A 416 -20.56 0.99 -10.82
N ASP A 417 -19.97 1.78 -11.72
CA ASP A 417 -19.87 3.23 -11.54
C ASP A 417 -21.17 3.90 -12.01
N PRO A 418 -21.89 4.63 -11.14
CA PRO A 418 -23.10 5.32 -11.54
C PRO A 418 -22.84 6.59 -12.37
N GLY A 419 -21.58 6.95 -12.58
CA GLY A 419 -21.18 8.14 -13.35
C GLY A 419 -21.14 9.45 -12.56
N ALA A 420 -20.50 10.46 -13.15
CA ALA A 420 -20.36 11.78 -12.54
C ALA A 420 -21.71 12.50 -12.40
N GLY A 421 -22.59 12.41 -13.42
CA GLY A 421 -23.92 13.04 -13.40
C GLY A 421 -24.75 12.58 -12.22
N TYR A 422 -24.84 11.27 -11.99
CA TYR A 422 -25.55 10.72 -10.83
C TYR A 422 -25.01 11.26 -9.49
N TYR A 423 -23.69 11.40 -9.38
CA TYR A 423 -23.09 11.97 -8.17
C TYR A 423 -23.47 13.44 -7.98
N GLU A 424 -23.44 14.23 -9.05
CA GLU A 424 -23.78 15.67 -9.02
C GLU A 424 -25.24 15.91 -8.67
N GLU A 425 -26.17 15.17 -9.26
CA GLU A 425 -27.60 15.22 -8.93
C GLU A 425 -27.87 14.87 -7.46
N ARG A 426 -27.25 13.76 -7.00
CA ARG A 426 -27.38 13.36 -5.60
C ARG A 426 -26.78 14.38 -4.63
N TYR A 427 -25.72 15.07 -5.05
CA TYR A 427 -25.15 16.16 -4.26
C TYR A 427 -26.08 17.37 -4.23
N LYS A 428 -26.61 17.79 -5.39
CA LYS A 428 -27.57 18.91 -5.52
C LYS A 428 -28.77 18.66 -4.62
N ARG A 429 -29.37 17.48 -4.68
CA ARG A 429 -30.51 17.11 -3.81
C ARG A 429 -30.18 17.28 -2.32
N ARG A 430 -29.04 16.73 -1.84
CA ARG A 430 -28.63 16.88 -0.44
C ARG A 430 -28.34 18.33 -0.05
N ALA A 431 -27.80 19.12 -0.95
CA ALA A 431 -27.57 20.56 -0.72
C ALA A 431 -28.88 21.30 -0.52
N ILE A 432 -29.89 21.04 -1.36
CA ILE A 432 -31.22 21.58 -1.26
C ILE A 432 -31.89 21.16 0.08
N GLU A 433 -31.88 19.87 0.41
CA GLU A 433 -32.42 19.36 1.69
C GLU A 433 -31.80 20.05 2.91
N ASN A 434 -30.47 20.25 2.88
CA ASN A 434 -29.76 20.93 3.96
C ASN A 434 -30.14 22.43 4.04
N LEU A 435 -30.26 23.10 2.90
CA LEU A 435 -30.69 24.50 2.84
C LEU A 435 -32.14 24.65 3.35
N GLN A 436 -33.06 23.78 2.93
CA GLN A 436 -34.44 23.75 3.43
C GLN A 436 -34.48 23.55 4.95
N ARG A 437 -33.67 22.62 5.49
CA ARG A 437 -33.61 22.39 6.94
C ARG A 437 -33.10 23.63 7.70
N ARG A 438 -32.10 24.31 7.16
CA ARG A 438 -31.53 25.52 7.77
C ARG A 438 -32.53 26.70 7.66
N ALA A 439 -33.19 26.88 6.51
CA ALA A 439 -34.18 27.90 6.31
C ALA A 439 -35.34 27.72 7.31
N ARG A 440 -35.89 26.50 7.45
CA ARG A 440 -36.96 26.21 8.42
C ARG A 440 -36.51 26.50 9.87
N GLY A 441 -35.25 26.16 10.24
CA GLY A 441 -34.71 26.48 11.57
C GLY A 441 -34.58 27.96 11.87
N LEU A 442 -34.63 28.82 10.85
CA LEU A 442 -34.57 30.27 10.94
C LEU A 442 -35.94 30.91 10.68
N GLY A 443 -37.03 30.15 10.47
CA GLY A 443 -38.35 30.62 10.20
C GLY A 443 -38.64 30.96 8.72
N PHE A 444 -37.77 30.51 7.79
CA PHE A 444 -37.93 30.76 6.35
C PHE A 444 -38.31 29.49 5.58
N THR A 445 -38.95 29.65 4.43
CA THR A 445 -39.23 28.61 3.45
C THR A 445 -38.38 28.84 2.21
N LEU A 446 -37.74 27.78 1.69
CA LEU A 446 -36.99 27.82 0.44
C LEU A 446 -37.96 27.51 -0.71
N VAL A 447 -38.09 28.43 -1.67
CA VAL A 447 -38.93 28.29 -2.88
C VAL A 447 -38.00 28.21 -4.10
N GLU A 448 -38.32 27.32 -5.04
CA GLU A 448 -37.58 27.20 -6.30
C GLU A 448 -37.93 28.40 -7.21
N ILE A 449 -36.89 29.02 -7.79
CA ILE A 449 -37.10 30.08 -8.78
C ILE A 449 -37.58 29.41 -10.07
N PRO A 450 -38.76 29.76 -10.62
CA PRO A 450 -39.19 29.18 -11.89
C PRO A 450 -38.15 29.49 -12.99
N GLU A 451 -37.82 28.47 -13.80
CA GLU A 451 -36.95 28.69 -14.97
C GLU A 451 -37.62 29.78 -15.82
N SER A 452 -37.00 30.95 -15.93
CA SER A 452 -37.38 31.95 -16.88
C SER A 452 -37.28 31.33 -18.25
N GLY A 453 -38.45 31.10 -18.89
CA GLY A 453 -38.54 30.54 -20.23
C GLY A 453 -37.60 31.33 -21.15
N GLY A 454 -36.67 30.60 -21.78
CA GLY A 454 -35.75 31.19 -22.71
C GLY A 454 -36.54 31.96 -23.78
N VAL A 455 -36.28 33.25 -23.81
CA VAL A 455 -36.69 34.07 -24.95
C VAL A 455 -35.82 33.65 -26.11
N SER A 456 -36.43 33.00 -27.08
CA SER A 456 -35.88 32.63 -28.39
C SER A 456 -35.27 33.82 -29.12
#